data_f90cc8072a37662dac9b5d65e143e9d5
#
_entry.id   f90cc8072a37662dac9b5d65e143e9d5
#
_cell.length_a   1.000
_cell.length_b   1.000
_cell.length_c   1.000
_cell.angle_alpha   90.00
_cell.angle_beta   90.00
_cell.angle_gamma   90.00
#
_symmetry.space_group_name_H-M   'P 1'
#
loop_
_entity.id
_entity.type
_entity.pdbx_description
1 polymer ?
#
loop_
_entity_poly.entity_id
_entity_poly.type
_entity_poly.pdbx_seq_one_letter_code
_entity_poly.pdbx_strand_id
1 'polypeptide(L)'
;KAVATRQNILVAGGTGTGKTTLTNALLAEVARTTDRIVLIEDTRELQCTSPNLIAMRTKDGVATLSDLVRSALRLRPDRIPIGEVRGAEALDLIKAWGTGHPGGIGTIHAGSGMGALRRMEQLIQEAVVTVPRALIAETIDIVAVLVRDGHGRRLAELVRVDGLDPRGEYSLTSQGDI
;
A
#
# COMPACT_ATOMS: atom_id res chain seq x y z
N LYS A 1 7.85 -5.70 13.30
CA LYS A 1 8.61 -6.69 12.52
C LYS A 1 8.50 -6.39 11.02
N ALA A 2 7.30 -6.42 10.41
CA ALA A 2 7.09 -6.20 8.97
C ALA A 2 7.76 -4.91 8.43
N VAL A 3 7.63 -3.78 9.14
CA VAL A 3 8.30 -2.53 8.79
C VAL A 3 9.82 -2.68 8.77
N ALA A 4 10.40 -3.34 9.79
CA ALA A 4 11.84 -3.54 9.89
C ALA A 4 12.40 -4.46 8.78
N THR A 5 11.60 -5.43 8.32
CA THR A 5 11.96 -6.33 7.21
C THR A 5 11.58 -5.79 5.84
N ARG A 6 11.17 -4.53 5.74
CA ARG A 6 10.78 -3.84 4.50
C ARG A 6 9.69 -4.56 3.71
N GLN A 7 8.70 -5.14 4.40
CA GLN A 7 7.55 -5.73 3.73
C GLN A 7 6.62 -4.65 3.18
N ASN A 8 6.06 -4.90 2.00
CA ASN A 8 5.05 -4.05 1.39
C ASN A 8 3.69 -4.33 2.03
N ILE A 9 3.11 -3.33 2.66
CA ILE A 9 1.90 -3.45 3.47
C ILE A 9 0.75 -2.68 2.82
N LEU A 10 -0.35 -3.38 2.56
CA LEU A 10 -1.59 -2.78 2.09
C LEU A 10 -2.60 -2.73 3.24
N VAL A 11 -3.03 -1.53 3.62
CA VAL A 11 -4.02 -1.30 4.66
C VAL A 11 -5.39 -1.14 4.02
N ALA A 12 -6.26 -2.12 4.22
CA ALA A 12 -7.59 -2.17 3.63
C ALA A 12 -8.68 -1.80 4.65
N GLY A 13 -9.81 -1.32 4.16
CA GLY A 13 -10.98 -1.01 4.97
C GLY A 13 -11.89 0.02 4.31
N GLY A 14 -13.11 0.11 4.80
CA GLY A 14 -14.07 1.14 4.39
C GLY A 14 -13.71 2.54 4.89
N THR A 15 -14.56 3.50 4.59
CA THR A 15 -14.41 4.87 5.10
C THR A 15 -14.55 4.90 6.63
N GLY A 16 -13.66 5.62 7.30
CA GLY A 16 -13.71 5.81 8.76
C GLY A 16 -13.30 4.60 9.61
N THR A 17 -12.76 3.52 9.00
CA THR A 17 -12.31 2.31 9.72
C THR A 17 -10.98 2.49 10.45
N GLY A 18 -10.24 3.58 10.19
CA GLY A 18 -8.96 3.86 10.83
C GLY A 18 -7.73 3.52 9.96
N LYS A 19 -7.89 3.36 8.64
CA LYS A 19 -6.76 3.13 7.72
C LYS A 19 -5.64 4.14 7.91
N THR A 20 -5.95 5.43 7.86
CA THR A 20 -4.98 6.52 8.07
C THR A 20 -4.29 6.43 9.43
N THR A 21 -5.03 6.06 10.49
CA THR A 21 -4.46 5.90 11.84
C THR A 21 -3.43 4.77 11.88
N LEU A 22 -3.77 3.60 11.33
CA LEU A 22 -2.83 2.48 11.26
C LEU A 22 -1.63 2.81 10.36
N THR A 23 -1.87 3.43 9.21
CA THR A 23 -0.79 3.86 8.31
C THR A 23 0.17 4.83 9.01
N ASN A 24 -0.34 5.80 9.75
CA ASN A 24 0.49 6.73 10.53
C ASN A 24 1.30 6.00 11.62
N ALA A 25 0.73 5.01 12.29
CA ALA A 25 1.46 4.19 13.26
C ALA A 25 2.60 3.39 12.58
N LEU A 26 2.36 2.82 11.38
CA LEU A 26 3.41 2.16 10.61
C LEU A 26 4.48 3.15 10.14
N LEU A 27 4.11 4.35 9.71
CA LEU A 27 5.04 5.42 9.31
C LEU A 27 5.88 5.93 10.49
N ALA A 28 5.34 5.94 11.71
CA ALA A 28 6.11 6.25 12.91
C ALA A 28 7.23 5.22 13.17
N GLU A 29 6.97 3.94 12.89
CA GLU A 29 8.04 2.91 12.93
C GLU A 29 9.05 3.07 11.79
N VAL A 30 8.60 3.46 10.58
CA VAL A 30 9.51 3.79 9.45
C VAL A 30 10.40 4.98 9.81
N ALA A 31 9.88 5.99 10.47
CA ALA A 31 10.62 7.19 10.87
C ALA A 31 11.79 6.91 11.85
N ARG A 32 11.82 5.72 12.45
CA ARG A 32 12.94 5.25 13.30
C ARG A 32 14.12 4.69 12.50
N THR A 33 13.96 4.56 11.19
CA THR A 33 15.01 4.12 10.28
C THR A 33 15.76 5.31 9.67
N THR A 34 16.87 5.05 9.00
CA THR A 34 17.61 6.05 8.22
C THR A 34 17.14 6.12 6.77
N ASP A 35 16.03 5.42 6.43
CA ASP A 35 15.52 5.30 5.08
C ASP A 35 15.09 6.67 4.51
N ARG A 36 15.35 6.86 3.23
CA ARG A 36 14.81 7.99 2.45
C ARG A 36 13.37 7.67 2.06
N ILE A 37 12.45 8.46 2.57
CA ILE A 37 11.01 8.28 2.37
C ILE A 37 10.52 9.28 1.33
N VAL A 38 9.87 8.80 0.28
CA VAL A 38 9.11 9.64 -0.64
C VAL A 38 7.63 9.32 -0.47
N LEU A 39 6.95 10.15 0.32
CA LEU A 39 5.54 10.02 0.64
C LEU A 39 4.69 10.67 -0.44
N ILE A 40 3.70 9.95 -0.97
CA ILE A 40 2.82 10.43 -2.04
C ILE A 40 1.37 10.40 -1.56
N GLU A 41 0.66 11.52 -1.69
CA GLU A 41 -0.75 11.62 -1.31
C GLU A 41 -1.49 12.69 -2.13
N ASP A 42 -2.81 12.58 -2.22
CA ASP A 42 -3.65 13.62 -2.81
C ASP A 42 -3.92 14.72 -1.78
N THR A 43 -4.47 14.31 -0.66
CA THR A 43 -4.79 15.19 0.47
C THR A 43 -3.85 14.87 1.62
N ARG A 44 -3.40 15.90 2.31
CA ARG A 44 -2.49 15.75 3.44
C ARG A 44 -3.20 15.09 4.64
N GLU A 45 -2.96 13.80 4.80
CA GLU A 45 -3.50 13.00 5.92
C GLU A 45 -2.41 12.23 6.66
N LEU A 46 -1.34 11.87 5.94
CA LEU A 46 -0.27 11.05 6.50
C LEU A 46 0.74 11.90 7.26
N GLN A 47 1.22 11.33 8.35
CA GLN A 47 2.21 11.94 9.24
C GLN A 47 3.44 11.05 9.29
N CYS A 48 4.55 11.57 8.79
CA CYS A 48 5.85 10.91 8.87
C CYS A 48 6.88 11.90 9.39
N THR A 49 7.57 11.53 10.45
CA THR A 49 8.58 12.38 11.12
C THR A 49 10.01 11.99 10.74
N SER A 50 10.18 11.21 9.66
CA SER A 50 11.50 10.82 9.19
C SER A 50 12.36 12.06 8.88
N PRO A 51 13.63 12.09 9.28
CA PRO A 51 14.54 13.20 8.96
C PRO A 51 14.85 13.30 7.46
N ASN A 52 14.69 12.19 6.71
CA ASN A 52 14.91 12.16 5.26
C ASN A 52 13.59 11.92 4.53
N LEU A 53 12.63 12.85 4.70
CA LEU A 53 11.30 12.81 4.11
C LEU A 53 11.17 13.80 2.96
N ILE A 54 10.63 13.33 1.83
CA ILE A 54 10.08 14.13 0.74
C ILE A 54 8.59 13.83 0.65
N ALA A 55 7.74 14.83 0.82
CA ALA A 55 6.29 14.70 0.66
C ALA A 55 5.86 15.31 -0.67
N MET A 56 5.23 14.50 -1.52
CA MET A 56 4.72 14.88 -2.83
C MET A 56 3.19 14.82 -2.82
N ARG A 57 2.54 15.79 -3.47
CA ARG A 57 1.08 15.84 -3.57
C ARG A 57 0.65 16.05 -5.00
N THR A 58 -0.50 15.47 -5.33
CA THR A 58 -1.17 15.73 -6.60
C THR A 58 -1.56 17.21 -6.70
N LYS A 59 -1.69 17.64 -7.92
CA LYS A 59 -2.24 18.95 -8.25
C LYS A 59 -3.06 18.81 -9.54
N ASP A 60 -4.33 19.17 -9.45
CA ASP A 60 -5.25 19.08 -10.56
C ASP A 60 -4.70 19.75 -11.83
N GLY A 61 -4.76 19.03 -12.95
CA GLY A 61 -4.25 19.48 -14.24
C GLY A 61 -2.72 19.60 -14.36
N VAL A 62 -1.96 19.25 -13.32
CA VAL A 62 -0.48 19.37 -13.30
C VAL A 62 0.22 18.05 -13.03
N ALA A 63 -0.15 17.32 -11.98
CA ALA A 63 0.49 16.08 -11.59
C ALA A 63 -0.50 15.10 -10.97
N THR A 64 -0.60 13.93 -11.56
CA THR A 64 -1.40 12.79 -11.07
C THR A 64 -0.61 11.93 -10.08
N LEU A 65 -1.27 11.01 -9.39
CA LEU A 65 -0.58 10.01 -8.56
C LEU A 65 0.44 9.19 -9.37
N SER A 66 0.09 8.76 -10.58
CA SER A 66 1.02 8.06 -11.49
C SER A 66 2.26 8.88 -11.82
N ASP A 67 2.11 10.17 -12.10
CA ASP A 67 3.24 11.06 -12.38
C ASP A 67 4.15 11.19 -11.17
N LEU A 68 3.57 11.26 -9.98
CA LEU A 68 4.31 11.36 -8.73
C LEU A 68 5.06 10.07 -8.40
N VAL A 69 4.45 8.88 -8.60
CA VAL A 69 5.15 7.60 -8.41
C VAL A 69 6.35 7.49 -9.35
N ARG A 70 6.18 7.81 -10.64
CA ARG A 70 7.28 7.79 -11.62
C ARG A 70 8.37 8.81 -11.28
N SER A 71 8.00 9.98 -10.80
CA SER A 71 8.95 11.02 -10.39
C SER A 71 9.70 10.63 -9.12
N ALA A 72 9.03 9.96 -8.18
CA ALA A 72 9.62 9.48 -6.95
C ALA A 72 10.84 8.58 -7.20
N LEU A 73 10.80 7.72 -8.23
CA LEU A 73 11.91 6.82 -8.58
C LEU A 73 13.23 7.56 -8.88
N ARG A 74 13.15 8.82 -9.35
CA ARG A 74 14.33 9.66 -9.63
C ARG A 74 14.92 10.28 -8.36
N LEU A 75 14.21 10.23 -7.24
CA LEU A 75 14.64 10.79 -5.97
C LEU A 75 15.44 9.79 -5.12
N ARG A 76 15.70 8.59 -5.65
CA ARG A 76 16.37 7.47 -4.96
C ARG A 76 15.71 7.14 -3.62
N PRO A 77 14.40 6.84 -3.60
CA PRO A 77 13.73 6.49 -2.36
C PRO A 77 14.16 5.10 -1.88
N ASP A 78 14.24 4.92 -0.57
CA ASP A 78 14.28 3.60 0.04
C ASP A 78 12.88 3.03 0.17
N ARG A 79 11.89 3.91 0.45
CA ARG A 79 10.47 3.54 0.58
C ARG A 79 9.58 4.58 -0.08
N ILE A 80 8.46 4.11 -0.65
CA ILE A 80 7.44 4.94 -1.29
C ILE A 80 6.08 4.66 -0.64
N PRO A 81 5.75 5.26 0.52
CA PRO A 81 4.39 5.21 1.05
C PRO A 81 3.43 6.01 0.17
N ILE A 82 2.18 5.54 0.06
CA ILE A 82 1.11 6.22 -0.66
C ILE A 82 -0.13 6.37 0.22
N GLY A 83 -0.77 7.52 0.18
CA GLY A 83 -1.97 7.80 0.99
C GLY A 83 -3.11 6.84 0.67
N GLU A 84 -3.50 6.77 -0.58
CA GLU A 84 -4.54 5.86 -1.04
C GLU A 84 -4.31 5.45 -2.51
N VAL A 85 -4.54 4.17 -2.79
CA VAL A 85 -4.53 3.61 -4.15
C VAL A 85 -5.96 3.51 -4.64
N ARG A 86 -6.31 4.27 -5.69
CA ARG A 86 -7.70 4.37 -6.15
C ARG A 86 -7.89 4.42 -7.68
N GLY A 87 -6.79 4.42 -8.45
CA GLY A 87 -6.81 4.48 -9.91
C GLY A 87 -5.61 3.78 -10.55
N ALA A 88 -5.31 4.20 -11.76
CA ALA A 88 -4.28 3.60 -12.63
C ALA A 88 -2.86 3.61 -12.03
N GLU A 89 -2.58 4.49 -11.06
CA GLU A 89 -1.31 4.53 -10.32
C GLU A 89 -0.96 3.23 -9.63
N ALA A 90 -1.95 2.35 -9.41
CA ALA A 90 -1.76 1.02 -8.84
C ALA A 90 -0.69 0.22 -9.58
N LEU A 91 -0.66 0.30 -10.92
CA LEU A 91 0.34 -0.39 -11.74
C LEU A 91 1.76 0.17 -11.53
N ASP A 92 1.89 1.49 -11.55
CA ASP A 92 3.18 2.16 -11.34
C ASP A 92 3.72 1.87 -9.93
N LEU A 93 2.84 1.85 -8.94
CA LEU A 93 3.17 1.55 -7.54
C LEU A 93 3.68 0.11 -7.37
N ILE A 94 2.96 -0.88 -7.89
CA ILE A 94 3.37 -2.30 -7.83
C ILE A 94 4.72 -2.50 -8.51
N LYS A 95 4.94 -1.88 -9.66
CA LYS A 95 6.24 -1.90 -10.33
C LYS A 95 7.33 -1.28 -9.46
N ALA A 96 7.09 -0.12 -8.86
CA ALA A 96 8.07 0.55 -8.00
C ALA A 96 8.43 -0.29 -6.78
N TRP A 97 7.44 -0.82 -6.06
CA TRP A 97 7.66 -1.66 -4.88
C TRP A 97 8.35 -2.99 -5.21
N GLY A 98 7.99 -3.62 -6.35
CA GLY A 98 8.57 -4.89 -6.79
C GLY A 98 9.96 -4.77 -7.42
N THR A 99 10.43 -3.57 -7.77
CA THR A 99 11.69 -3.38 -8.50
C THR A 99 12.72 -2.51 -7.76
N GLY A 100 12.90 -2.75 -6.46
CA GLY A 100 14.02 -2.15 -5.70
C GLY A 100 13.63 -1.11 -4.65
N HIS A 101 12.32 -0.86 -4.44
CA HIS A 101 11.83 0.04 -3.39
C HIS A 101 10.87 -0.66 -2.43
N PRO A 102 11.32 -1.75 -1.74
CA PRO A 102 10.48 -2.53 -0.81
C PRO A 102 10.17 -1.74 0.46
N GLY A 103 9.15 -2.18 1.19
CA GLY A 103 8.71 -1.52 2.42
C GLY A 103 7.74 -0.38 2.17
N GLY A 104 7.03 -0.45 1.04
CA GLY A 104 5.91 0.43 0.75
C GLY A 104 4.75 0.22 1.71
N ILE A 105 4.00 1.29 1.97
CA ILE A 105 2.78 1.25 2.78
C ILE A 105 1.73 2.04 2.01
N GLY A 106 0.58 1.45 1.77
CA GLY A 106 -0.52 2.11 1.05
C GLY A 106 -1.87 1.76 1.63
N THR A 107 -2.88 2.59 1.37
CA THR A 107 -4.26 2.24 1.73
C THR A 107 -5.09 1.93 0.50
N ILE A 108 -6.14 1.11 0.68
CA ILE A 108 -7.08 0.73 -0.36
C ILE A 108 -8.48 0.50 0.23
N HIS A 109 -9.52 0.78 -0.52
CA HIS A 109 -10.88 0.45 -0.13
C HIS A 109 -11.21 -1.00 -0.46
N ALA A 110 -11.27 -1.86 0.57
CA ALA A 110 -11.71 -3.26 0.45
C ALA A 110 -12.17 -3.79 1.81
N GLY A 111 -13.04 -4.80 1.81
CA GLY A 111 -13.62 -5.40 3.02
C GLY A 111 -12.93 -6.68 3.50
N SER A 112 -11.95 -7.21 2.75
CA SER A 112 -11.21 -8.43 3.08
C SER A 112 -9.82 -8.42 2.44
N GLY A 113 -8.91 -9.28 2.90
CA GLY A 113 -7.58 -9.43 2.31
C GLY A 113 -7.63 -9.82 0.84
N MET A 114 -8.43 -10.83 0.49
CA MET A 114 -8.68 -11.23 -0.90
C MET A 114 -9.32 -10.08 -1.71
N GLY A 115 -10.29 -9.38 -1.12
CA GLY A 115 -10.94 -8.22 -1.74
C GLY A 115 -9.97 -7.09 -2.05
N ALA A 116 -8.94 -6.87 -1.21
CA ALA A 116 -7.92 -5.86 -1.44
C ALA A 116 -7.06 -6.18 -2.68
N LEU A 117 -6.64 -7.44 -2.85
CA LEU A 117 -5.88 -7.87 -4.03
C LEU A 117 -6.72 -7.80 -5.31
N ARG A 118 -7.99 -8.23 -5.26
CA ARG A 118 -8.92 -8.09 -6.40
C ARG A 118 -9.20 -6.62 -6.73
N ARG A 119 -9.29 -5.77 -5.72
CA ARG A 119 -9.43 -4.33 -5.96
C ARG A 119 -8.19 -3.74 -6.63
N MET A 120 -7.00 -4.19 -6.23
CA MET A 120 -5.75 -3.82 -6.91
C MET A 120 -5.77 -4.22 -8.38
N GLU A 121 -6.25 -5.43 -8.72
CA GLU A 121 -6.42 -5.86 -10.13
C GLU A 121 -7.35 -4.91 -10.90
N GLN A 122 -8.51 -4.58 -10.33
CA GLN A 122 -9.48 -3.67 -10.97
C GLN A 122 -8.85 -2.32 -11.29
N LEU A 123 -8.09 -1.75 -10.34
CA LEU A 123 -7.42 -0.46 -10.55
C LEU A 123 -6.33 -0.56 -11.62
N ILE A 124 -5.57 -1.65 -11.65
CA ILE A 124 -4.57 -1.90 -12.68
C ILE A 124 -5.19 -2.06 -14.08
N GLN A 125 -6.40 -2.62 -14.17
CA GLN A 125 -7.15 -2.73 -15.43
C GLN A 125 -7.50 -1.39 -16.06
N GLU A 126 -7.51 -0.30 -15.29
CA GLU A 126 -7.67 1.06 -15.85
C GLU A 126 -6.47 1.47 -16.72
N ALA A 127 -5.29 0.86 -16.52
CA ALA A 127 -4.07 1.17 -17.25
C ALA A 127 -3.69 0.10 -18.31
N VAL A 128 -4.10 -1.16 -18.13
CA VAL A 128 -3.69 -2.29 -18.98
C VAL A 128 -4.81 -3.32 -19.14
N VAL A 129 -4.84 -3.99 -20.29
CA VAL A 129 -5.84 -5.04 -20.58
C VAL A 129 -5.54 -6.31 -19.79
N THR A 130 -4.27 -6.70 -19.69
CA THR A 130 -3.87 -7.91 -18.97
C THR A 130 -3.24 -7.54 -17.63
N VAL A 131 -3.91 -7.92 -16.54
CA VAL A 131 -3.42 -7.65 -15.18
C VAL A 131 -2.29 -8.62 -14.83
N PRO A 132 -1.13 -8.11 -14.37
CA PRO A 132 -0.02 -8.94 -13.96
C PRO A 132 -0.24 -9.50 -12.54
N ARG A 133 -1.12 -10.49 -12.37
CA ARG A 133 -1.49 -11.08 -11.07
C ARG A 133 -0.25 -11.61 -10.30
N ALA A 134 0.68 -12.23 -11.01
CA ALA A 134 1.92 -12.72 -10.40
C ALA A 134 2.70 -11.56 -9.76
N LEU A 135 2.85 -10.45 -10.48
CA LEU A 135 3.55 -9.27 -9.95
C LEU A 135 2.86 -8.69 -8.70
N ILE A 136 1.52 -8.67 -8.68
CA ILE A 136 0.77 -8.24 -7.48
C ILE A 136 1.09 -9.18 -6.31
N ALA A 137 1.00 -10.49 -6.51
CA ALA A 137 1.21 -11.52 -5.51
C ALA A 137 2.65 -11.56 -4.97
N GLU A 138 3.64 -11.26 -5.83
CA GLU A 138 5.05 -11.19 -5.46
C GLU A 138 5.42 -9.87 -4.76
N THR A 139 4.63 -8.81 -4.98
CA THR A 139 4.96 -7.47 -4.49
C THR A 139 4.28 -7.17 -3.16
N ILE A 140 3.01 -7.53 -2.99
CA ILE A 140 2.29 -7.30 -1.74
C ILE A 140 2.59 -8.43 -0.75
N ASP A 141 3.22 -8.10 0.37
CA ASP A 141 3.57 -9.09 1.41
C ASP A 141 2.45 -9.28 2.42
N ILE A 142 1.82 -8.16 2.85
CA ILE A 142 0.84 -8.17 3.94
C ILE A 142 -0.37 -7.32 3.55
N VAL A 143 -1.57 -7.83 3.87
CA VAL A 143 -2.80 -7.04 3.89
C VAL A 143 -3.37 -7.01 5.30
N ALA A 144 -3.56 -5.79 5.82
CA ALA A 144 -4.21 -5.53 7.11
C ALA A 144 -5.60 -4.93 6.86
N VAL A 145 -6.66 -5.64 7.27
CA VAL A 145 -8.05 -5.22 7.03
C VAL A 145 -8.66 -4.64 8.29
N LEU A 146 -9.09 -3.41 8.21
CA LEU A 146 -9.74 -2.68 9.29
C LEU A 146 -11.25 -2.58 9.06
N VAL A 147 -12.01 -2.84 10.10
CA VAL A 147 -13.46 -2.67 10.12
C VAL A 147 -13.89 -1.72 11.24
N ARG A 148 -15.07 -1.18 11.08
CA ARG A 148 -15.79 -0.43 12.12
C ARG A 148 -17.14 -1.07 12.32
N ASP A 149 -17.45 -1.41 13.55
CA ASP A 149 -18.74 -1.97 13.98
C ASP A 149 -19.27 -1.26 15.23
N GLY A 150 -20.31 -1.81 15.84
CA GLY A 150 -20.89 -1.25 17.08
C GLY A 150 -19.92 -1.21 18.29
N HIS A 151 -18.84 -1.94 18.25
CA HIS A 151 -17.81 -2.00 19.29
C HIS A 151 -16.62 -1.07 19.02
N GLY A 152 -16.57 -0.41 17.84
CA GLY A 152 -15.51 0.52 17.48
C GLY A 152 -14.73 0.10 16.24
N ARG A 153 -13.44 0.47 16.19
CA ARG A 153 -12.53 0.13 15.09
C ARG A 153 -11.63 -1.00 15.52
N ARG A 154 -11.48 -2.02 14.66
CA ARG A 154 -10.60 -3.16 14.95
C ARG A 154 -9.93 -3.67 13.69
N LEU A 155 -8.81 -4.34 13.87
CA LEU A 155 -8.17 -5.15 12.85
C LEU A 155 -8.99 -6.44 12.71
N ALA A 156 -9.59 -6.66 11.54
CA ALA A 156 -10.45 -7.83 11.28
C ALA A 156 -9.65 -8.98 10.66
N GLU A 157 -8.69 -8.65 9.78
CA GLU A 157 -7.82 -9.63 9.16
C GLU A 157 -6.39 -9.08 9.13
N LEU A 158 -5.42 -9.95 9.36
CA LEU A 158 -4.03 -9.73 9.04
C LEU A 158 -3.56 -10.93 8.26
N VAL A 159 -3.33 -10.77 6.97
CA VAL A 159 -2.96 -11.87 6.08
C VAL A 159 -1.64 -11.60 5.39
N ARG A 160 -0.84 -12.65 5.25
CA ARG A 160 0.33 -12.69 4.38
C ARG A 160 -0.10 -13.19 3.00
N VAL A 161 0.43 -12.58 1.96
CA VAL A 161 0.30 -13.05 0.58
C VAL A 161 1.41 -14.04 0.29
N ASP A 162 1.05 -15.29 -0.03
CA ASP A 162 2.01 -16.38 -0.25
C ASP A 162 2.29 -16.62 -1.74
N GLY A 163 1.69 -15.81 -2.63
CA GLY A 163 1.81 -15.97 -4.07
C GLY A 163 0.51 -16.37 -4.74
N LEU A 164 0.61 -17.06 -5.87
CA LEU A 164 -0.52 -17.65 -6.58
C LEU A 164 -0.50 -19.17 -6.42
N ASP A 165 -1.67 -19.78 -6.29
CA ASP A 165 -1.84 -21.23 -6.33
C ASP A 165 -1.69 -21.78 -7.77
N PRO A 166 -1.70 -23.12 -7.99
CA PRO A 166 -1.59 -23.72 -9.32
C PRO A 166 -2.75 -23.35 -10.28
N ARG A 167 -3.83 -22.79 -9.77
CA ARG A 167 -4.98 -22.31 -10.56
C ARG A 167 -4.87 -20.82 -10.90
N GLY A 168 -3.80 -20.14 -10.39
CA GLY A 168 -3.58 -18.71 -10.59
C GLY A 168 -4.41 -17.83 -9.66
N GLU A 169 -4.96 -18.38 -8.55
CA GLU A 169 -5.64 -17.60 -7.52
C GLU A 169 -4.68 -17.22 -6.39
N TYR A 170 -4.92 -16.08 -5.71
CA TYR A 170 -4.09 -15.66 -4.60
C TYR A 170 -4.17 -16.63 -3.42
N SER A 171 -3.02 -16.99 -2.90
CA SER A 171 -2.87 -17.78 -1.67
C SER A 171 -2.57 -16.83 -0.50
N LEU A 172 -3.37 -16.92 0.55
CA LEU A 172 -3.29 -16.07 1.72
C LEU A 172 -3.20 -16.92 3.00
N THR A 173 -2.28 -16.56 3.90
CA THR A 173 -2.17 -17.16 5.24
C THR A 173 -2.51 -16.14 6.31
N SER A 174 -3.47 -16.47 7.19
CA SER A 174 -3.78 -15.65 8.37
C SER A 174 -2.57 -15.57 9.30
N GLN A 175 -2.29 -14.38 9.82
CA GLN A 175 -1.17 -14.13 10.73
C GLN A 175 -1.58 -14.16 12.22
N GLY A 176 -2.64 -14.85 12.55
CA GLY A 176 -3.14 -15.09 13.91
C GLY A 176 -4.62 -14.81 14.06
N ASP A 177 -5.22 -15.34 15.12
CA ASP A 177 -6.55 -14.93 15.58
C ASP A 177 -6.40 -13.54 16.24
N ILE A 178 -7.15 -12.57 15.70
CA ILE A 178 -7.12 -11.16 16.10
C ILE A 178 -8.39 -10.85 16.89
#